data_2c31e7fdeb12384f138c371378c93a9e
#
_entry.id   2c31e7fdeb12384f138c371378c93a9e
#
_cell.length_a   1.000
_cell.length_b   1.000
_cell.length_c   1.000
_cell.angle_alpha   90.00
_cell.angle_beta   90.00
_cell.angle_gamma   90.00
#
_symmetry.space_group_name_H-M   'P 1'
#
loop_
_entity.id
_entity.type
_entity.pdbx_description
1 polymer ?
#
loop_
_entity_poly.entity_id
_entity_poly.type
_entity_poly.pdbx_seq_one_letter_code
_entity_poly.pdbx_strand_id
1 'polypeptide(L)'
;FLVSPFITDIVMKLFYKAKFDNEIPEYLKNFINQVCQENNMKYPRIGYIDDGSPNAFTYGHTKNDARIVITRGILELLNEEEVKAVVGHELGHAVHYDMLFMTVAELVPLLLYGIYEICFSDNDNNSKYGQIIGIVAYILYLLSNYIILWLSRTREYNADYFSVDVTKNPNALAQALVKVGYGLTTTEDSNKKHSVSKSNALGIFDSKTSKSLVVCS
;
A
#
# COMPACT_ATOMS: atom_id res chain seq x y z
N PHE A 1 -6.78 -10.78 11.98
CA PHE A 1 -5.68 -10.92 11.02
C PHE A 1 -6.01 -11.96 9.93
N LEU A 2 -6.21 -13.23 10.25
CA LEU A 2 -6.44 -14.32 9.27
C LEU A 2 -7.67 -14.09 8.34
N VAL A 3 -8.65 -13.36 8.79
CA VAL A 3 -9.90 -13.10 8.05
C VAL A 3 -9.82 -11.81 7.21
N SER A 4 -8.80 -10.97 7.43
CA SER A 4 -8.66 -9.65 6.82
C SER A 4 -8.76 -9.66 5.28
N PRO A 5 -8.05 -10.50 4.50
CA PRO A 5 -8.15 -10.46 3.04
C PRO A 5 -9.54 -10.86 2.52
N PHE A 6 -10.23 -11.77 3.23
CA PHE A 6 -11.59 -12.16 2.84
C PHE A 6 -12.59 -11.03 3.07
N ILE A 7 -12.44 -10.31 4.20
CA ILE A 7 -13.24 -9.10 4.46
C ILE A 7 -12.92 -8.04 3.41
N THR A 8 -11.65 -7.85 3.08
CA THR A 8 -11.22 -6.90 2.05
C THR A 8 -11.77 -7.31 0.67
N ASP A 9 -11.77 -8.60 0.31
CA ASP A 9 -12.40 -9.09 -0.92
C ASP A 9 -13.89 -8.74 -0.98
N ILE A 10 -14.61 -8.89 0.14
CA ILE A 10 -16.04 -8.54 0.23
C ILE A 10 -16.23 -7.03 0.08
N VAL A 11 -15.43 -6.24 0.79
CA VAL A 11 -15.47 -4.77 0.71
C VAL A 11 -15.17 -4.31 -0.73
N MET A 12 -14.13 -4.87 -1.37
CA MET A 12 -13.77 -4.54 -2.75
C MET A 12 -14.90 -4.88 -3.73
N LYS A 13 -15.57 -6.02 -3.58
CA LYS A 13 -16.71 -6.39 -4.41
C LYS A 13 -17.93 -5.51 -4.18
N LEU A 14 -18.28 -5.23 -2.92
CA LEU A 14 -19.52 -4.51 -2.57
C LEU A 14 -19.41 -3.00 -2.78
N PHE A 15 -18.30 -2.39 -2.35
CA PHE A 15 -18.15 -0.93 -2.35
C PHE A 15 -17.45 -0.40 -3.60
N TYR A 16 -16.46 -1.15 -4.12
CA TYR A 16 -15.67 -0.73 -5.29
C TYR A 16 -16.07 -1.46 -6.56
N LYS A 17 -17.04 -2.41 -6.48
CA LYS A 17 -17.48 -3.23 -7.62
C LYS A 17 -16.32 -3.91 -8.34
N ALA A 18 -15.26 -4.27 -7.61
CA ALA A 18 -14.10 -4.93 -8.17
C ALA A 18 -14.50 -6.27 -8.77
N LYS A 19 -14.13 -6.47 -10.03
CA LYS A 19 -14.31 -7.74 -10.75
C LYS A 19 -13.00 -8.50 -10.67
N PHE A 20 -13.00 -9.61 -9.93
CA PHE A 20 -11.86 -10.51 -9.88
C PHE A 20 -11.92 -11.49 -11.04
N ASP A 21 -10.74 -11.94 -11.47
CA ASP A 21 -10.55 -12.88 -12.58
C ASP A 21 -11.04 -12.33 -13.95
N ASN A 22 -11.07 -11.00 -14.08
CA ASN A 22 -11.37 -10.32 -15.32
C ASN A 22 -10.21 -10.43 -16.32
N GLU A 23 -10.52 -10.26 -17.60
CA GLU A 23 -9.49 -10.21 -18.63
C GLU A 23 -8.70 -8.90 -18.52
N ILE A 24 -7.49 -9.01 -18.01
CA ILE A 24 -6.48 -7.96 -18.12
C ILE A 24 -5.71 -8.12 -19.44
N PRO A 25 -5.05 -7.08 -19.97
CA PRO A 25 -4.24 -7.17 -21.18
C PRO A 25 -3.25 -8.34 -21.13
N GLU A 26 -3.07 -9.03 -22.26
CA GLU A 26 -2.27 -10.25 -22.33
C GLU A 26 -0.78 -10.00 -22.01
N TYR A 27 -0.24 -8.85 -22.45
CA TYR A 27 1.13 -8.45 -22.10
C TYR A 27 1.35 -8.39 -20.58
N LEU A 28 0.33 -7.95 -19.83
CA LEU A 28 0.39 -7.83 -18.38
C LEU A 28 0.27 -9.21 -17.69
N LYS A 29 -0.58 -10.10 -18.22
CA LYS A 29 -0.65 -11.51 -17.74
C LYS A 29 0.69 -12.21 -17.89
N ASN A 30 1.31 -12.05 -19.05
CA ASN A 30 2.60 -12.68 -19.37
C ASN A 30 3.69 -12.13 -18.44
N PHE A 31 3.75 -10.82 -18.23
CA PHE A 31 4.68 -10.18 -17.30
C PHE A 31 4.50 -10.67 -15.87
N ILE A 32 3.27 -10.64 -15.33
CA ILE A 32 2.99 -11.13 -13.97
C ILE A 32 3.38 -12.61 -13.84
N ASN A 33 3.06 -13.44 -14.83
CA ASN A 33 3.39 -14.85 -14.79
C ASN A 33 4.90 -15.09 -14.77
N GLN A 34 5.66 -14.35 -15.57
CA GLN A 34 7.13 -14.41 -15.56
C GLN A 34 7.67 -14.04 -14.17
N VAL A 35 7.26 -12.90 -13.62
CA VAL A 35 7.73 -12.45 -12.29
C VAL A 35 7.37 -13.46 -11.20
N CYS A 36 6.17 -14.06 -11.27
CA CYS A 36 5.75 -15.09 -10.33
C CYS A 36 6.61 -16.35 -10.39
N GLN A 37 6.99 -16.80 -11.59
CA GLN A 37 7.86 -17.97 -11.79
C GLN A 37 9.27 -17.68 -11.24
N GLU A 38 9.85 -16.54 -11.56
CA GLU A 38 11.18 -16.15 -11.11
C GLU A 38 11.28 -16.03 -9.58
N ASN A 39 10.19 -15.64 -8.90
CA ASN A 39 10.15 -15.41 -7.46
C ASN A 39 9.49 -16.55 -6.65
N ASN A 40 9.17 -17.68 -7.27
CA ASN A 40 8.50 -18.81 -6.61
C ASN A 40 7.24 -18.38 -5.84
N MET A 41 6.39 -17.57 -6.47
CA MET A 41 5.10 -17.14 -5.91
C MET A 41 3.94 -17.65 -6.78
N LYS A 42 2.80 -17.86 -6.15
CA LYS A 42 1.57 -18.18 -6.89
C LYS A 42 1.11 -16.95 -7.66
N TYR A 43 0.50 -17.17 -8.82
CA TYR A 43 -0.14 -16.10 -9.57
C TYR A 43 -1.19 -15.40 -8.69
N PRO A 44 -1.08 -14.07 -8.49
CA PRO A 44 -1.99 -13.32 -7.64
C PRO A 44 -3.38 -13.23 -8.28
N ARG A 45 -4.42 -13.10 -7.45
CA ARG A 45 -5.75 -12.79 -7.97
C ARG A 45 -5.78 -11.34 -8.43
N ILE A 46 -6.16 -11.12 -9.67
CA ILE A 46 -6.23 -9.78 -10.24
C ILE A 46 -7.65 -9.24 -10.14
N GLY A 47 -7.81 -8.12 -9.46
CA GLY A 47 -9.04 -7.35 -9.39
C GLY A 47 -8.99 -6.17 -10.35
N TYR A 48 -10.08 -5.97 -11.10
CA TYR A 48 -10.27 -4.81 -11.95
C TYR A 48 -11.39 -3.94 -11.41
N ILE A 49 -11.15 -2.64 -11.32
CA ILE A 49 -12.15 -1.64 -10.92
C ILE A 49 -12.36 -0.68 -12.08
N ASP A 50 -13.61 -0.51 -12.50
CA ASP A 50 -14.00 0.45 -13.54
C ASP A 50 -14.10 1.86 -12.95
N ASP A 51 -12.96 2.39 -12.52
CA ASP A 51 -12.79 3.75 -12.03
C ASP A 51 -11.78 4.48 -12.92
N GLY A 52 -12.11 5.71 -13.30
CA GLY A 52 -11.23 6.59 -14.09
C GLY A 52 -10.06 7.16 -13.30
N SER A 53 -10.05 7.07 -11.96
CA SER A 53 -8.90 7.48 -11.14
C SER A 53 -7.75 6.49 -11.34
N PRO A 54 -6.54 6.95 -11.73
CA PRO A 54 -5.41 6.06 -11.91
C PRO A 54 -4.90 5.55 -10.56
N ASN A 55 -5.09 4.26 -10.29
CA ASN A 55 -4.64 3.62 -9.06
C ASN A 55 -4.35 2.13 -9.26
N ALA A 56 -3.36 1.61 -8.52
CA ALA A 56 -3.12 0.20 -8.33
C ALA A 56 -2.70 -0.05 -6.88
N PHE A 57 -3.02 -1.21 -6.34
CA PHE A 57 -2.60 -1.59 -4.98
C PHE A 57 -2.65 -3.09 -4.79
N THR A 58 -1.85 -3.56 -3.84
CA THR A 58 -1.75 -4.97 -3.48
C THR A 58 -2.22 -5.18 -2.04
N TYR A 59 -2.93 -6.29 -1.79
CA TYR A 59 -3.29 -6.73 -0.45
C TYR A 59 -3.25 -8.26 -0.33
N GLY A 60 -3.17 -8.74 0.89
CA GLY A 60 -3.02 -10.15 1.22
C GLY A 60 -2.17 -10.31 2.49
N HIS A 61 -1.79 -11.54 2.82
CA HIS A 61 -0.89 -11.78 3.96
C HIS A 61 0.50 -12.25 3.51
N THR A 62 0.55 -12.99 2.44
CA THR A 62 1.77 -13.62 1.95
C THR A 62 1.85 -13.49 0.43
N LYS A 63 3.03 -13.74 -0.13
CA LYS A 63 3.22 -13.76 -1.58
C LYS A 63 2.31 -14.75 -2.32
N ASN A 64 1.86 -15.81 -1.64
CA ASN A 64 1.00 -16.84 -2.23
C ASN A 64 -0.50 -16.58 -2.04
N ASP A 65 -0.85 -15.51 -1.32
CA ASP A 65 -2.21 -15.05 -1.05
C ASP A 65 -2.36 -13.57 -1.47
N ALA A 66 -1.55 -13.10 -2.40
CA ALA A 66 -1.59 -11.74 -2.90
C ALA A 66 -2.76 -11.51 -3.84
N ARG A 67 -3.36 -10.33 -3.75
CA ARG A 67 -4.34 -9.78 -4.69
C ARG A 67 -3.82 -8.45 -5.16
N ILE A 68 -3.86 -8.23 -6.47
CA ILE A 68 -3.50 -6.96 -7.09
C ILE A 68 -4.76 -6.37 -7.68
N VAL A 69 -5.07 -5.14 -7.32
CA VAL A 69 -6.20 -4.41 -7.88
C VAL A 69 -5.69 -3.30 -8.77
N ILE A 70 -6.28 -3.19 -9.96
CA ILE A 70 -5.90 -2.23 -10.98
C ILE A 70 -7.16 -1.49 -11.42
N THR A 71 -7.09 -0.17 -11.51
CA THR A 71 -8.20 0.63 -12.01
C THR A 71 -8.12 0.83 -13.53
N ARG A 72 -9.27 1.12 -14.15
CA ARG A 72 -9.33 1.52 -15.57
C ARG A 72 -8.42 2.71 -15.83
N GLY A 73 -8.43 3.70 -14.95
CA GLY A 73 -7.66 4.93 -15.12
C GLY A 73 -6.16 4.72 -15.29
N ILE A 74 -5.57 3.73 -14.60
CA ILE A 74 -4.13 3.41 -14.81
C ILE A 74 -3.87 2.82 -16.19
N LEU A 75 -4.75 1.94 -16.68
CA LEU A 75 -4.60 1.31 -18.01
C LEU A 75 -4.83 2.29 -19.16
N GLU A 76 -5.61 3.34 -18.95
CA GLU A 76 -5.84 4.41 -19.93
C GLU A 76 -4.74 5.48 -19.92
N LEU A 77 -4.18 5.78 -18.75
CA LEU A 77 -3.19 6.86 -18.56
C LEU A 77 -1.78 6.44 -18.94
N LEU A 78 -1.40 5.20 -18.63
CA LEU A 78 -0.03 4.69 -18.72
C LEU A 78 0.15 3.82 -19.97
N ASN A 79 1.37 3.84 -20.52
CA ASN A 79 1.75 2.89 -21.56
C ASN A 79 2.10 1.51 -20.95
N GLU A 80 2.29 0.48 -21.80
CA GLU A 80 2.55 -0.89 -21.34
C GLU A 80 3.75 -1.01 -20.40
N GLU A 81 4.86 -0.32 -20.68
CA GLU A 81 6.08 -0.37 -19.86
C GLU A 81 5.86 0.31 -18.50
N GLU A 82 5.12 1.40 -18.47
CA GLU A 82 4.75 2.10 -17.26
C GLU A 82 3.79 1.28 -16.39
N VAL A 83 2.81 0.61 -17.01
CA VAL A 83 1.89 -0.31 -16.31
C VAL A 83 2.67 -1.48 -15.72
N LYS A 84 3.59 -2.10 -16.49
CA LYS A 84 4.47 -3.16 -15.97
C LYS A 84 5.30 -2.68 -14.78
N ALA A 85 5.83 -1.46 -14.84
CA ALA A 85 6.61 -0.90 -13.75
C ALA A 85 5.78 -0.71 -12.47
N VAL A 86 4.57 -0.17 -12.59
CA VAL A 86 3.65 -0.04 -11.43
C VAL A 86 3.26 -1.40 -10.88
N VAL A 87 2.88 -2.35 -11.73
CA VAL A 87 2.53 -3.71 -11.28
C VAL A 87 3.74 -4.45 -10.73
N GLY A 88 4.94 -4.21 -11.26
CA GLY A 88 6.20 -4.71 -10.71
C GLY A 88 6.46 -4.19 -9.29
N HIS A 89 6.21 -2.90 -9.03
CA HIS A 89 6.27 -2.29 -7.71
C HIS A 89 5.29 -2.98 -6.73
N GLU A 90 4.04 -3.15 -7.14
CA GLU A 90 3.02 -3.85 -6.36
C GLU A 90 3.39 -5.32 -6.05
N LEU A 91 3.94 -6.02 -7.04
CA LEU A 91 4.46 -7.38 -6.83
C LEU A 91 5.63 -7.40 -5.84
N GLY A 92 6.46 -6.36 -5.82
CA GLY A 92 7.55 -6.19 -4.86
C GLY A 92 7.06 -6.26 -3.43
N HIS A 93 5.98 -5.56 -3.09
CA HIS A 93 5.36 -5.62 -1.76
C HIS A 93 4.89 -7.03 -1.39
N ALA A 94 4.34 -7.76 -2.34
CA ALA A 94 3.91 -9.14 -2.12
C ALA A 94 5.11 -10.08 -1.91
N VAL A 95 6.15 -9.97 -2.72
CA VAL A 95 7.37 -10.80 -2.66
C VAL A 95 8.10 -10.62 -1.34
N HIS A 96 8.20 -9.38 -0.86
CA HIS A 96 8.89 -9.03 0.38
C HIS A 96 8.04 -9.22 1.65
N TYR A 97 6.80 -9.73 1.54
CA TYR A 97 5.88 -9.92 2.69
C TYR A 97 5.58 -8.62 3.45
N ASP A 98 5.60 -7.50 2.77
CA ASP A 98 5.51 -6.18 3.38
C ASP A 98 4.25 -6.01 4.23
N MET A 99 3.11 -6.53 3.78
CA MET A 99 1.84 -6.42 4.50
C MET A 99 1.88 -7.18 5.84
N LEU A 100 2.45 -8.39 5.84
CA LEU A 100 2.62 -9.16 7.07
C LEU A 100 3.58 -8.46 8.02
N PHE A 101 4.72 -8.02 7.50
CA PHE A 101 5.76 -7.37 8.28
C PHE A 101 5.23 -6.09 8.96
N MET A 102 4.52 -5.23 8.23
CA MET A 102 3.95 -4.00 8.80
C MET A 102 2.87 -4.28 9.83
N THR A 103 2.00 -5.26 9.59
CA THR A 103 0.99 -5.64 10.57
C THR A 103 1.62 -6.09 11.89
N VAL A 104 2.71 -6.85 11.83
CA VAL A 104 3.43 -7.27 13.05
C VAL A 104 4.14 -6.07 13.71
N ALA A 105 4.76 -5.20 12.91
CA ALA A 105 5.45 -4.02 13.42
C ALA A 105 4.50 -3.07 14.16
N GLU A 106 3.29 -2.88 13.65
CA GLU A 106 2.25 -2.01 14.26
C GLU A 106 1.72 -2.53 15.61
N LEU A 107 1.90 -3.82 15.92
CA LEU A 107 1.54 -4.35 17.24
C LEU A 107 2.45 -3.82 18.35
N VAL A 108 3.70 -3.46 18.03
CA VAL A 108 4.67 -3.00 19.04
C VAL A 108 4.22 -1.70 19.72
N PRO A 109 3.93 -0.61 18.99
CA PRO A 109 3.43 0.61 19.63
C PRO A 109 2.08 0.41 20.32
N LEU A 110 1.20 -0.43 19.77
CA LEU A 110 -0.08 -0.75 20.40
C LEU A 110 0.09 -1.39 21.78
N LEU A 111 1.01 -2.36 21.92
CA LEU A 111 1.31 -3.01 23.19
C LEU A 111 1.98 -2.04 24.18
N LEU A 112 2.93 -1.23 23.71
CA LEU A 112 3.61 -0.25 24.55
C LEU A 112 2.66 0.82 25.08
N TYR A 113 1.74 1.30 24.24
CA TYR A 113 0.69 2.23 24.65
C TYR A 113 -0.27 1.58 25.66
N GLY A 114 -0.65 0.32 25.45
CA GLY A 114 -1.47 -0.44 26.41
C GLY A 114 -0.80 -0.58 27.79
N ILE A 115 0.52 -0.81 27.85
CA ILE A 115 1.28 -0.84 29.10
C ILE A 115 1.24 0.53 29.78
N TYR A 116 1.45 1.62 29.01
CA TYR A 116 1.33 2.98 29.52
C TYR A 116 -0.05 3.23 30.13
N GLU A 117 -1.13 2.92 29.43
CA GLU A 117 -2.51 3.10 29.91
C GLU A 117 -2.76 2.34 31.20
N ILE A 118 -2.35 1.07 31.30
CA ILE A 118 -2.51 0.26 32.50
C ILE A 118 -1.76 0.90 33.68
N CYS A 119 -0.54 1.39 33.48
CA CYS A 119 0.26 2.00 34.53
C CYS A 119 -0.32 3.31 35.07
N PHE A 120 -1.14 4.03 34.28
CA PHE A 120 -1.71 5.33 34.67
C PHE A 120 -3.22 5.30 34.93
N SER A 121 -3.92 4.22 34.57
CA SER A 121 -5.38 4.10 34.73
C SER A 121 -5.80 3.71 36.17
N ASP A 122 -4.90 3.12 36.97
CA ASP A 122 -5.22 2.60 38.31
C ASP A 122 -4.95 3.68 39.38
N ASN A 123 -6.02 4.35 39.81
CA ASN A 123 -5.97 5.53 40.69
C ASN A 123 -5.55 5.24 42.13
N ASP A 124 -5.62 3.98 42.61
CA ASP A 124 -5.48 3.70 44.05
C ASP A 124 -4.14 3.05 44.49
N ASN A 125 -3.32 2.57 43.56
CA ASN A 125 -2.07 1.87 43.89
C ASN A 125 -0.88 2.24 42.99
N ASN A 126 -0.75 3.46 42.58
CA ASN A 126 0.38 3.90 41.75
C ASN A 126 1.68 3.89 42.51
N SER A 127 2.31 2.69 42.60
CA SER A 127 3.66 2.57 43.11
C SER A 127 4.61 3.44 42.24
N LYS A 128 5.59 4.07 42.83
CA LYS A 128 6.62 4.83 42.08
C LYS A 128 7.22 4.03 40.95
N TYR A 129 7.33 2.71 41.09
CA TYR A 129 7.79 1.81 40.00
C TYR A 129 6.82 1.69 38.86
N GLY A 130 5.50 1.67 39.08
CA GLY A 130 4.47 1.66 38.02
C GLY A 130 4.54 2.90 37.19
N GLN A 131 4.69 4.07 37.80
CA GLN A 131 4.84 5.35 37.07
C GLN A 131 6.10 5.37 36.20
N ILE A 132 7.24 4.87 36.72
CA ILE A 132 8.49 4.79 35.94
C ILE A 132 8.32 3.86 34.75
N ILE A 133 7.72 2.68 34.91
CA ILE A 133 7.44 1.73 33.83
C ILE A 133 6.54 2.36 32.77
N GLY A 134 5.49 3.05 33.18
CA GLY A 134 4.59 3.74 32.27
C GLY A 134 5.29 4.83 31.45
N ILE A 135 6.15 5.64 32.07
CA ILE A 135 6.93 6.67 31.37
C ILE A 135 7.89 6.03 30.35
N VAL A 136 8.60 4.97 30.75
CA VAL A 136 9.50 4.25 29.84
C VAL A 136 8.72 3.63 28.67
N ALA A 137 7.57 3.01 28.93
CA ALA A 137 6.71 2.44 27.90
C ALA A 137 6.24 3.53 26.90
N TYR A 138 5.90 4.72 27.40
CA TYR A 138 5.50 5.84 26.53
C TYR A 138 6.64 6.36 25.65
N ILE A 139 7.85 6.47 26.20
CA ILE A 139 9.04 6.86 25.42
C ILE A 139 9.31 5.81 24.34
N LEU A 140 9.25 4.52 24.68
CA LEU A 140 9.44 3.45 23.71
C LEU A 140 8.31 3.42 22.65
N TYR A 141 7.07 3.74 23.03
CA TYR A 141 5.95 3.94 22.11
C TYR A 141 6.26 5.05 21.09
N LEU A 142 6.74 6.20 21.53
CA LEU A 142 7.11 7.28 20.61
C LEU A 142 8.24 6.85 19.66
N LEU A 143 9.28 6.21 20.18
CA LEU A 143 10.40 5.71 19.36
C LEU A 143 9.93 4.66 18.34
N SER A 144 9.04 3.74 18.74
CA SER A 144 8.53 2.72 17.83
C SER A 144 7.75 3.31 16.64
N ASN A 145 7.00 4.40 16.83
CA ASN A 145 6.33 5.09 15.73
C ASN A 145 7.33 5.67 14.71
N TYR A 146 8.44 6.23 15.16
CA TYR A 146 9.49 6.70 14.24
C TYR A 146 10.16 5.56 13.48
N ILE A 147 10.39 4.42 14.14
CA ILE A 147 10.92 3.22 13.49
C ILE A 147 9.97 2.71 12.42
N ILE A 148 8.65 2.69 12.67
CA ILE A 148 7.64 2.28 11.70
C ILE A 148 7.64 3.21 10.48
N LEU A 149 7.75 4.52 10.67
CA LEU A 149 7.85 5.47 9.56
C LEU A 149 9.12 5.23 8.72
N TRP A 150 10.24 4.93 9.36
CA TRP A 150 11.48 4.60 8.65
C TRP A 150 11.37 3.27 7.90
N LEU A 151 10.78 2.25 8.51
CA LEU A 151 10.52 0.95 7.89
C LEU A 151 9.58 1.09 6.68
N SER A 152 8.53 1.90 6.78
CA SER A 152 7.62 2.18 5.68
C SER A 152 8.37 2.72 4.46
N ARG A 153 9.24 3.71 4.64
CA ARG A 153 10.08 4.25 3.55
C ARG A 153 11.02 3.21 2.96
N THR A 154 11.65 2.40 3.79
CA THR A 154 12.57 1.35 3.33
C THR A 154 11.86 0.32 2.45
N ARG A 155 10.60 0.01 2.76
CA ARG A 155 9.77 -0.88 1.95
C ARG A 155 9.48 -0.29 0.57
N GLU A 156 9.12 0.99 0.50
CA GLU A 156 8.92 1.67 -0.79
C GLU A 156 10.19 1.60 -1.65
N TYR A 157 11.38 1.87 -1.09
CA TYR A 157 12.64 1.72 -1.83
C TYR A 157 12.87 0.29 -2.32
N ASN A 158 12.53 -0.71 -1.52
CA ASN A 158 12.67 -2.11 -1.94
C ASN A 158 11.69 -2.47 -3.06
N ALA A 159 10.45 -1.97 -3.01
CA ALA A 159 9.45 -2.16 -4.06
C ALA A 159 9.86 -1.45 -5.36
N ASP A 160 10.38 -0.22 -5.27
CA ASP A 160 10.93 0.52 -6.41
C ASP A 160 12.10 -0.24 -7.05
N TYR A 161 13.05 -0.70 -6.24
CA TYR A 161 14.18 -1.49 -6.72
C TYR A 161 13.72 -2.78 -7.40
N PHE A 162 12.76 -3.49 -6.80
CA PHE A 162 12.18 -4.69 -7.38
C PHE A 162 11.51 -4.40 -8.72
N SER A 163 10.74 -3.32 -8.83
CA SER A 163 10.12 -2.88 -10.08
C SER A 163 11.16 -2.68 -11.18
N VAL A 164 12.26 -1.99 -10.86
CA VAL A 164 13.37 -1.76 -11.82
C VAL A 164 14.05 -3.08 -12.18
N ASP A 165 14.24 -3.97 -11.22
CA ASP A 165 14.90 -5.26 -11.46
C ASP A 165 14.10 -6.16 -12.41
N VAL A 166 12.77 -6.23 -12.26
CA VAL A 166 11.91 -7.08 -13.11
C VAL A 166 11.59 -6.44 -14.47
N THR A 167 11.54 -5.11 -14.57
CA THR A 167 11.26 -4.41 -15.84
C THR A 167 12.51 -4.04 -16.61
N LYS A 168 13.68 -4.00 -15.96
CA LYS A 168 14.95 -3.47 -16.50
C LYS A 168 14.85 -2.04 -17.05
N ASN A 169 13.83 -1.30 -16.63
CA ASN A 169 13.54 0.06 -17.09
C ASN A 169 13.26 1.03 -15.92
N PRO A 170 14.29 1.68 -15.35
CA PRO A 170 14.12 2.58 -14.21
C PRO A 170 13.29 3.83 -14.55
N ASN A 171 13.28 4.25 -15.81
CA ASN A 171 12.53 5.44 -16.23
C ASN A 171 11.03 5.18 -16.29
N ALA A 172 10.60 3.94 -16.52
CA ALA A 172 9.18 3.61 -16.64
C ALA A 172 8.40 3.89 -15.35
N LEU A 173 8.95 3.48 -14.20
CA LEU A 173 8.32 3.75 -12.91
C LEU A 173 8.28 5.26 -12.60
N ALA A 174 9.38 5.98 -12.83
CA ALA A 174 9.44 7.42 -12.61
C ALA A 174 8.41 8.18 -13.47
N GLN A 175 8.31 7.83 -14.76
CA GLN A 175 7.32 8.42 -15.67
C GLN A 175 5.89 8.08 -15.25
N ALA A 176 5.63 6.84 -14.82
CA ALA A 176 4.33 6.43 -14.32
C ALA A 176 3.92 7.26 -13.09
N LEU A 177 4.81 7.43 -12.11
CA LEU A 177 4.55 8.23 -10.91
C LEU A 177 4.23 9.68 -11.24
N VAL A 178 4.98 10.30 -12.16
CA VAL A 178 4.70 11.67 -12.62
C VAL A 178 3.33 11.75 -13.28
N LYS A 179 2.99 10.85 -14.20
CA LYS A 179 1.70 10.84 -14.88
C LYS A 179 0.54 10.63 -13.92
N VAL A 180 0.66 9.68 -12.99
CA VAL A 180 -0.36 9.41 -11.97
C VAL A 180 -0.53 10.63 -11.07
N GLY A 181 0.55 11.28 -10.63
CA GLY A 181 0.51 12.50 -9.83
C GLY A 181 -0.24 13.63 -10.54
N TYR A 182 0.06 13.88 -11.81
CA TYR A 182 -0.66 14.88 -12.61
C TYR A 182 -2.11 14.46 -12.93
N GLY A 183 -2.35 13.20 -13.23
CA GLY A 183 -3.69 12.67 -13.50
C GLY A 183 -4.63 12.83 -12.31
N LEU A 184 -4.15 12.65 -11.08
CA LEU A 184 -4.94 12.86 -9.86
C LEU A 184 -5.29 14.34 -9.65
N THR A 185 -4.38 15.28 -9.95
CA THR A 185 -4.65 16.72 -9.80
C THR A 185 -5.71 17.21 -10.78
N THR A 186 -5.68 16.73 -12.02
CA THR A 186 -6.67 17.11 -13.06
C THR A 186 -8.06 16.53 -12.78
N THR A 187 -8.15 15.34 -12.21
CA THR A 187 -9.43 14.72 -11.83
C THR A 187 -10.04 15.38 -10.59
N GLU A 188 -9.25 15.88 -9.64
CA GLU A 188 -9.76 16.66 -8.49
C GLU A 188 -10.40 17.99 -8.92
N ASP A 189 -9.84 18.68 -9.90
CA ASP A 189 -10.40 19.95 -10.41
C ASP A 189 -11.70 19.75 -11.21
N SER A 190 -11.87 18.62 -11.86
CA SER A 190 -13.11 18.27 -12.59
C SER A 190 -14.21 17.74 -11.67
N ASN A 191 -13.88 17.15 -10.53
CA ASN A 191 -14.81 16.48 -9.61
C ASN A 191 -15.16 17.27 -8.33
N LYS A 192 -14.95 18.58 -8.29
CA LYS A 192 -15.42 19.44 -7.18
C LYS A 192 -16.92 19.36 -6.88
N LYS A 193 -17.67 18.53 -7.59
CA LYS A 193 -19.13 18.29 -7.38
C LYS A 193 -19.51 16.90 -6.90
N HIS A 194 -18.65 15.89 -6.89
CA HIS A 194 -19.01 14.56 -6.38
C HIS A 194 -17.85 13.87 -5.65
N SER A 195 -18.04 13.69 -4.36
CA SER A 195 -17.38 12.77 -3.43
C SER A 195 -15.87 12.54 -3.67
N VAL A 196 -15.06 13.13 -2.80
CA VAL A 196 -13.68 12.73 -2.56
C VAL A 196 -13.57 11.21 -2.62
N SER A 197 -12.91 10.72 -3.64
CA SER A 197 -12.77 9.30 -3.93
C SER A 197 -12.19 8.56 -2.72
N LYS A 198 -12.95 7.61 -2.20
CA LYS A 198 -12.52 6.69 -1.13
C LYS A 198 -11.31 5.83 -1.52
N SER A 199 -10.94 5.82 -2.81
CA SER A 199 -9.81 5.03 -3.34
C SER A 199 -8.44 5.63 -3.01
N ASN A 200 -8.35 6.94 -2.73
CA ASN A 200 -7.06 7.61 -2.45
C ASN A 200 -6.41 7.18 -1.12
N ALA A 201 -7.13 6.48 -0.26
CA ALA A 201 -6.60 6.01 1.02
C ALA A 201 -5.82 4.69 0.94
N LEU A 202 -5.88 3.99 -0.20
CA LEU A 202 -5.34 2.63 -0.37
C LEU A 202 -4.32 2.50 -1.51
N GLY A 203 -3.93 3.58 -2.17
CA GLY A 203 -3.08 3.54 -3.35
C GLY A 203 -1.66 4.05 -3.15
N ILE A 204 -0.85 3.93 -4.18
CA ILE A 204 0.56 4.36 -4.28
C ILE A 204 0.72 5.87 -4.00
N PHE A 205 -0.33 6.66 -4.20
CA PHE A 205 -0.29 8.11 -4.05
C PHE A 205 -1.33 8.61 -3.05
N ASP A 206 -0.87 9.22 -1.97
CA ASP A 206 -1.69 10.09 -1.13
C ASP A 206 -1.80 11.48 -1.79
N SER A 207 -3.02 12.02 -1.90
CA SER A 207 -3.30 13.36 -2.48
C SER A 207 -2.51 14.50 -1.81
N LYS A 208 -2.05 14.30 -0.56
CA LYS A 208 -1.17 15.23 0.13
C LYS A 208 0.24 15.26 -0.43
N THR A 209 0.75 14.12 -0.89
CA THR A 209 2.09 13.99 -1.46
C THR A 209 2.16 14.58 -2.87
N SER A 210 1.08 14.46 -3.66
CA SER A 210 1.01 15.05 -5.01
C SER A 210 1.05 16.58 -4.99
N LYS A 211 0.43 17.22 -3.97
CA LYS A 211 0.49 18.69 -3.81
C LYS A 211 1.88 19.21 -3.46
N SER A 212 2.70 18.43 -2.76
CA SER A 212 4.07 18.83 -2.43
C SER A 212 5.02 18.74 -3.63
N LEU A 213 4.76 17.84 -4.58
CA LEU A 213 5.57 17.70 -5.81
C LEU A 213 5.30 18.83 -6.81
N VAL A 214 4.08 19.35 -6.88
CA VAL A 214 3.70 20.46 -7.77
C VAL A 214 4.23 21.81 -7.29
N VAL A 215 4.52 21.97 -5.99
CA VAL A 215 5.04 23.23 -5.41
C VAL A 215 6.57 23.33 -5.57
N CYS A 216 7.28 22.27 -5.93
CA CYS A 216 8.74 22.26 -6.11
C CYS A 216 9.20 22.32 -7.58
N SER A 217 8.30 22.54 -8.53
CA SER A 217 8.58 22.83 -9.94
C SER A 217 8.20 24.27 -10.27
#